data_82960ff34971eae7eb037d8467b3d41f
#
_entry.id   82960ff34971eae7eb037d8467b3d41f
#
_cell.length_a   1.000
_cell.length_b   1.000
_cell.length_c   1.000
_cell.angle_alpha   90.00
_cell.angle_beta   90.00
_cell.angle_gamma   90.00
#
_symmetry.space_group_name_H-M   'P 1'
#
loop_
_entity.id
_entity.type
_entity.pdbx_description
1 polymer ?
#
loop_
_entity_poly.entity_id
_entity_poly.type
_entity_poly.pdbx_seq_one_letter_code
_entity_poly.pdbx_strand_id
1 'polypeptide(L)'
;LSLVGSEMCIRDRRGKDLRASRAAAENIIPHTTGAAKAIGLVIPELSGKLKGHAQRVPVKTGSVTELVSILGKKVTAEEVNNALKNATNNNESFGYTDEEIVSSDIIGSHFGSVFDATQTEITAVGDLQLVKTVAWYDNEYGFVTQLIRTLEKFAKL
;
A
#
# COMPACT_ATOMS: atom_id res chain seq x y z
N LEU A 1 -9.22 -5.64 -16.35
CA LEU A 1 -7.85 -5.52 -15.85
C LEU A 1 -7.44 -4.06 -15.95
N SER A 2 -7.43 -3.36 -14.82
CA SER A 2 -6.75 -2.06 -14.77
C SER A 2 -5.26 -2.33 -14.63
N LEU A 3 -4.49 -1.97 -15.62
CA LEU A 3 -3.03 -1.94 -15.52
C LEU A 3 -2.66 -0.87 -14.50
N VAL A 4 -2.16 -1.29 -13.36
CA VAL A 4 -1.61 -0.40 -12.35
C VAL A 4 -0.18 -0.07 -12.79
N GLY A 5 0.14 1.20 -12.95
CA GLY A 5 1.53 1.65 -13.13
C GLY A 5 1.88 2.32 -14.46
N SER A 6 1.31 1.92 -15.58
CA SER A 6 1.59 2.56 -16.90
C SER A 6 0.89 3.90 -17.10
N GLU A 7 0.26 4.43 -16.08
CA GLU A 7 -0.67 5.56 -16.18
C GLU A 7 -0.01 6.93 -16.24
N MET A 8 1.30 7.05 -15.98
CA MET A 8 1.95 8.38 -16.01
C MET A 8 1.88 9.04 -17.39
N CYS A 9 2.10 8.26 -18.44
CA CYS A 9 1.99 8.75 -19.83
C CYS A 9 0.54 9.00 -20.29
N ILE A 10 -0.45 8.36 -19.65
CA ILE A 10 -1.87 8.50 -20.00
C ILE A 10 -2.46 9.77 -19.37
N ARG A 11 -1.88 10.27 -18.30
CA ARG A 11 -2.42 11.36 -17.48
C ARG A 11 -2.21 12.75 -18.01
N ASP A 12 -1.28 12.94 -18.90
CA ASP A 12 -1.07 14.21 -19.59
C ASP A 12 -2.11 14.47 -20.70
N ARG A 13 -3.10 13.56 -20.82
CA ARG A 13 -4.19 13.72 -21.79
C ARG A 13 -5.34 14.52 -21.21
N ARG A 14 -5.91 15.40 -22.01
CA ARG A 14 -7.18 16.07 -21.70
C ARG A 14 -8.28 15.03 -21.50
N GLY A 15 -8.89 15.02 -20.33
CA GLY A 15 -10.00 14.17 -19.96
C GLY A 15 -11.13 14.95 -19.30
N LYS A 16 -12.20 14.26 -18.95
CA LYS A 16 -13.32 14.83 -18.20
C LYS A 16 -12.93 15.16 -16.73
N ASP A 17 -11.94 14.46 -16.20
CA ASP A 17 -11.40 14.73 -14.86
C ASP A 17 -10.30 15.80 -14.95
N LEU A 18 -10.61 16.99 -14.46
CA LEU A 18 -9.71 18.14 -14.51
C LEU A 18 -8.43 17.96 -13.70
N ARG A 19 -8.46 17.17 -12.62
CA ARG A 19 -7.26 16.86 -11.81
C ARG A 19 -6.36 15.87 -12.52
N ALA A 20 -6.94 14.81 -13.07
CA ALA A 20 -6.19 13.81 -13.83
C ALA A 20 -5.66 14.32 -15.18
N SER A 21 -6.11 15.50 -15.62
CA SER A 21 -5.66 16.18 -16.86
C SER A 21 -4.49 17.12 -16.63
N ARG A 22 -3.77 17.00 -15.53
CA ARG A 22 -2.58 17.81 -15.20
C ARG A 22 -1.30 16.99 -15.39
N ALA A 23 -0.18 17.67 -15.62
CA ALA A 23 1.14 17.07 -15.79
C ALA A 23 1.53 16.25 -14.54
N ALA A 24 1.63 14.93 -14.67
CA ALA A 24 1.88 14.03 -13.55
C ALA A 24 3.29 14.18 -12.97
N ALA A 25 4.26 14.59 -13.78
CA ALA A 25 5.64 14.78 -13.35
C ALA A 25 5.88 16.08 -12.54
N GLU A 26 4.87 16.95 -12.44
CA GLU A 26 4.99 18.28 -11.84
C GLU A 26 3.95 18.57 -10.76
N ASN A 27 3.05 17.63 -10.51
CA ASN A 27 1.90 17.89 -9.64
C ASN A 27 1.66 16.76 -8.64
N ILE A 28 1.18 17.12 -7.45
CA ILE A 28 0.53 16.20 -6.54
C ILE A 28 -0.96 16.18 -6.92
N ILE A 29 -1.46 15.03 -7.34
CA ILE A 29 -2.82 14.90 -7.87
C ILE A 29 -3.66 14.03 -6.91
N PRO A 30 -4.62 14.64 -6.18
CA PRO A 30 -5.58 13.87 -5.39
C PRO A 30 -6.42 12.97 -6.29
N HIS A 31 -6.59 11.72 -5.89
CA HIS A 31 -7.30 10.71 -6.66
C HIS A 31 -8.13 9.80 -5.76
N THR A 32 -9.19 9.25 -6.29
CA THR A 32 -9.94 8.20 -5.60
C THR A 32 -9.20 6.86 -5.69
N THR A 33 -9.44 5.98 -4.73
CA THR A 33 -8.96 4.60 -4.77
C THR A 33 -10.08 3.62 -4.49
N GLY A 34 -10.09 2.51 -5.20
CA GLY A 34 -10.98 1.38 -4.94
C GLY A 34 -10.42 0.40 -3.88
N ALA A 35 -9.22 0.63 -3.36
CA ALA A 35 -8.53 -0.32 -2.48
C ALA A 35 -9.34 -0.65 -1.21
N ALA A 36 -9.88 0.36 -0.52
CA ALA A 36 -10.69 0.15 0.68
C ALA A 36 -11.94 -0.72 0.41
N LYS A 37 -12.56 -0.56 -0.76
CA LYS A 37 -13.69 -1.39 -1.18
C LYS A 37 -13.25 -2.81 -1.54
N ALA A 38 -12.13 -2.95 -2.22
CA ALA A 38 -11.58 -4.25 -2.60
C ALA A 38 -11.17 -5.08 -1.37
N ILE A 39 -10.59 -4.45 -0.34
CA ILE A 39 -10.26 -5.12 0.92
C ILE A 39 -11.52 -5.71 1.58
N GLY A 40 -12.64 -5.00 1.58
CA GLY A 40 -13.90 -5.51 2.12
C GLY A 40 -14.48 -6.73 1.38
N LEU A 41 -14.06 -6.99 0.12
CA LEU A 41 -14.42 -8.22 -0.60
C LEU A 41 -13.59 -9.42 -0.17
N VAL A 42 -12.34 -9.20 0.25
CA VAL A 42 -11.39 -10.25 0.66
C VAL A 42 -11.48 -10.50 2.16
N ILE A 43 -11.73 -9.45 2.95
CA ILE A 43 -11.88 -9.48 4.41
C ILE A 43 -13.25 -8.87 4.75
N PRO A 44 -14.34 -9.66 4.73
CA PRO A 44 -15.71 -9.15 4.91
C PRO A 44 -15.93 -8.39 6.21
N GLU A 45 -15.20 -8.72 7.27
CA GLU A 45 -15.27 -8.06 8.57
C GLU A 45 -14.84 -6.58 8.52
N LEU A 46 -14.06 -6.21 7.50
CA LEU A 46 -13.63 -4.84 7.27
C LEU A 46 -14.52 -4.06 6.29
N SER A 47 -15.57 -4.70 5.78
CA SER A 47 -16.50 -4.05 4.87
C SER A 47 -17.15 -2.82 5.52
N GLY A 48 -17.05 -1.68 4.85
CA GLY A 48 -17.56 -0.40 5.34
C GLY A 48 -16.76 0.27 6.47
N LYS A 49 -15.73 -0.39 7.01
CA LYS A 49 -14.89 0.15 8.08
C LYS A 49 -13.66 0.90 7.57
N LEU A 50 -13.32 0.75 6.31
CA LEU A 50 -12.16 1.38 5.68
C LEU A 50 -12.58 2.51 4.77
N LYS A 51 -11.86 3.61 4.83
CA LYS A 51 -11.89 4.69 3.85
C LYS A 51 -10.47 4.94 3.36
N GLY A 52 -10.33 5.20 2.07
CA GLY A 52 -9.04 5.49 1.49
C GLY A 52 -9.14 6.55 0.40
N HIS A 53 -8.05 7.25 0.21
CA HIS A 53 -7.82 8.14 -0.91
C HIS A 53 -6.40 7.87 -1.43
N ALA A 54 -6.11 8.31 -2.63
CA ALA A 54 -4.79 8.21 -3.22
C ALA A 54 -4.29 9.60 -3.58
N GLN A 55 -2.99 9.76 -3.57
CA GLN A 55 -2.32 10.92 -4.16
C GLN A 55 -1.27 10.42 -5.13
N ARG A 56 -1.22 11.02 -6.29
CA ARG A 56 -0.15 10.77 -7.23
C ARG A 56 0.87 11.85 -7.09
N VAL A 57 2.11 11.42 -7.06
CA VAL A 57 3.28 12.28 -6.84
C VAL A 57 4.27 12.12 -7.99
N PRO A 58 5.17 13.08 -8.22
CA PRO A 58 6.14 13.06 -9.33
C PRO A 58 7.27 12.03 -9.10
N VAL A 59 6.94 10.75 -9.02
CA VAL A 59 7.90 9.65 -8.94
C VAL A 59 7.67 8.67 -10.10
N LYS A 60 8.72 8.03 -10.56
CA LYS A 60 8.66 7.12 -11.72
C LYS A 60 7.81 5.89 -11.43
N THR A 61 8.09 5.23 -10.32
CA THR A 61 7.38 4.08 -9.78
C THR A 61 7.67 3.97 -8.28
N GLY A 62 7.07 3.00 -7.61
CA GLY A 62 7.11 2.87 -6.16
C GLY A 62 5.95 3.62 -5.52
N SER A 63 5.36 2.98 -4.55
CA SER A 63 4.18 3.49 -3.86
C SER A 63 4.28 3.20 -2.36
N VAL A 64 3.62 4.03 -1.58
CA VAL A 64 3.50 3.88 -0.14
C VAL A 64 2.03 3.84 0.26
N THR A 65 1.71 2.99 1.19
CA THR A 65 0.41 2.96 1.87
C THR A 65 0.60 3.29 3.32
N GLU A 66 -0.06 4.33 3.78
CA GLU A 66 -0.20 4.63 5.20
C GLU A 66 -1.57 4.15 5.67
N LEU A 67 -1.58 3.36 6.72
CA LEU A 67 -2.79 2.90 7.38
C LEU A 67 -2.85 3.46 8.78
N VAL A 68 -3.89 4.25 9.05
CA VAL A 68 -4.21 4.72 10.40
C VAL A 68 -5.43 3.94 10.89
N SER A 69 -5.30 3.30 12.03
CA SER A 69 -6.33 2.42 12.57
C SER A 69 -6.51 2.60 14.08
N ILE A 70 -7.71 2.25 14.56
CA ILE A 70 -8.01 2.08 15.98
C ILE A 70 -8.14 0.58 16.20
N LEU A 71 -7.27 0.02 17.04
CA LEU A 71 -7.30 -1.38 17.39
C LEU A 71 -8.23 -1.66 18.57
N GLY A 72 -8.69 -2.90 18.69
CA GLY A 72 -9.54 -3.33 19.81
C GLY A 72 -8.82 -3.44 21.17
N LYS A 73 -7.51 -3.23 21.18
CA LYS A 73 -6.67 -3.20 22.39
C LYS A 73 -5.59 -2.14 22.26
N LYS A 74 -5.08 -1.66 23.38
CA LYS A 74 -3.88 -0.81 23.40
C LYS A 74 -2.65 -1.63 23.08
N VAL A 75 -1.75 -1.04 22.31
CA VAL A 75 -0.50 -1.67 21.85
C VAL A 75 0.65 -0.69 21.92
N THR A 76 1.87 -1.21 21.89
CA THR A 76 3.10 -0.44 21.66
C THR A 76 3.56 -0.57 20.20
N ALA A 77 4.39 0.34 19.74
CA ALA A 77 5.00 0.24 18.41
C ALA A 77 5.83 -1.05 18.26
N GLU A 78 6.53 -1.45 19.30
CA GLU A 78 7.31 -2.69 19.32
C GLU A 78 6.42 -3.94 19.18
N GLU A 79 5.27 -3.98 19.88
CA GLU A 79 4.32 -5.09 19.73
C GLU A 79 3.77 -5.19 18.31
N VAL A 80 3.45 -4.04 17.67
CA VAL A 80 3.00 -4.00 16.28
C VAL A 80 4.10 -4.48 15.35
N ASN A 81 5.31 -3.95 15.48
CA ASN A 81 6.46 -4.31 14.66
C ASN A 81 6.79 -5.79 14.78
N ASN A 82 6.82 -6.35 16.00
CA ASN A 82 7.07 -7.76 16.22
C ASN A 82 5.98 -8.67 15.63
N ALA A 83 4.71 -8.27 15.75
CA ALA A 83 3.60 -9.02 15.15
C ALA A 83 3.71 -9.07 13.63
N LEU A 84 4.01 -7.92 12.98
CA LEU A 84 4.17 -7.83 11.54
C LEU A 84 5.45 -8.51 11.05
N LYS A 85 6.56 -8.39 11.77
CA LYS A 85 7.80 -9.14 11.49
C LYS A 85 7.54 -10.65 11.49
N ASN A 86 6.82 -11.14 12.50
CA ASN A 86 6.45 -12.56 12.56
C ASN A 86 5.53 -12.99 11.41
N ALA A 87 4.63 -12.11 10.95
CA ALA A 87 3.74 -12.38 9.83
C ALA A 87 4.49 -12.46 8.48
N THR A 88 5.71 -11.92 8.37
CA THR A 88 6.53 -12.07 7.16
C THR A 88 7.28 -13.39 7.09
N ASN A 89 7.38 -14.13 8.21
CA ASN A 89 8.04 -15.42 8.23
C ASN A 89 7.31 -16.41 7.31
N ASN A 90 8.04 -16.98 6.36
CA ASN A 90 7.51 -17.89 5.34
C ASN A 90 6.41 -17.28 4.44
N ASN A 91 6.40 -15.95 4.30
CA ASN A 91 5.46 -15.25 3.45
C ASN A 91 6.20 -14.59 2.27
N GLU A 92 6.07 -15.18 1.09
CA GLU A 92 6.73 -14.67 -0.11
C GLU A 92 6.15 -13.36 -0.64
N SER A 93 4.95 -12.98 -0.17
CA SER A 93 4.23 -11.80 -0.64
C SER A 93 4.32 -10.62 0.29
N PHE A 94 4.77 -10.83 1.53
CA PHE A 94 4.85 -9.79 2.55
C PHE A 94 6.25 -9.71 3.13
N GLY A 95 6.90 -8.57 2.94
CA GLY A 95 8.25 -8.26 3.42
C GLY A 95 8.25 -7.34 4.63
N TYR A 96 9.41 -7.19 5.26
CA TYR A 96 9.65 -6.34 6.42
C TYR A 96 10.98 -5.61 6.23
N THR A 97 11.04 -4.35 6.64
CA THR A 97 12.28 -3.59 6.74
C THR A 97 12.33 -2.82 8.05
N ASP A 98 13.53 -2.66 8.59
CA ASP A 98 13.89 -1.74 9.66
C ASP A 98 14.93 -0.70 9.19
N GLU A 99 15.12 -0.60 7.87
CA GLU A 99 15.92 0.41 7.22
C GLU A 99 15.06 1.62 6.81
N GLU A 100 15.64 2.80 6.81
CA GLU A 100 15.00 4.06 6.39
C GLU A 100 14.97 4.16 4.86
N ILE A 101 14.02 3.46 4.25
CA ILE A 101 13.85 3.42 2.79
C ILE A 101 12.91 4.50 2.26
N VAL A 102 13.04 4.79 0.97
CA VAL A 102 12.17 5.68 0.22
C VAL A 102 11.66 4.99 -1.06
N SER A 103 10.79 5.64 -1.82
CA SER A 103 10.13 5.07 -3.00
C SER A 103 11.08 4.50 -4.05
N SER A 104 12.31 5.02 -4.19
CA SER A 104 13.30 4.50 -5.14
C SER A 104 13.89 3.15 -4.72
N ASP A 105 13.94 2.87 -3.42
CA ASP A 105 14.53 1.66 -2.87
C ASP A 105 13.62 0.43 -3.06
N ILE A 106 12.32 0.67 -3.22
CA ILE A 106 11.34 -0.40 -3.44
C ILE A 106 11.25 -0.86 -4.89
N ILE A 107 11.90 -0.14 -5.83
CA ILE A 107 11.85 -0.48 -7.25
C ILE A 107 12.48 -1.86 -7.49
N GLY A 108 11.75 -2.74 -8.16
CA GLY A 108 12.15 -4.12 -8.42
C GLY A 108 11.85 -5.08 -7.27
N SER A 109 11.19 -4.63 -6.22
CA SER A 109 10.76 -5.50 -5.13
C SER A 109 9.72 -6.51 -5.60
N HIS A 110 9.97 -7.78 -5.33
CA HIS A 110 9.06 -8.89 -5.64
C HIS A 110 7.96 -9.11 -4.59
N PHE A 111 8.03 -8.40 -3.46
CA PHE A 111 6.96 -8.44 -2.46
C PHE A 111 5.72 -7.68 -2.94
N GLY A 112 4.56 -8.15 -2.56
CA GLY A 112 3.32 -7.39 -2.75
C GLY A 112 3.23 -6.18 -1.83
N SER A 113 3.90 -6.25 -0.68
CA SER A 113 4.02 -5.17 0.29
C SER A 113 5.23 -5.40 1.19
N VAL A 114 5.95 -4.34 1.54
CA VAL A 114 7.07 -4.35 2.50
C VAL A 114 6.71 -3.42 3.65
N PHE A 115 6.50 -3.98 4.83
CA PHE A 115 6.21 -3.21 6.04
C PHE A 115 7.45 -2.46 6.51
N ASP A 116 7.29 -1.19 6.80
CA ASP A 116 8.35 -0.29 7.29
C ASP A 116 8.19 -0.09 8.80
N ALA A 117 9.02 -0.77 9.57
CA ALA A 117 8.97 -0.72 11.03
C ALA A 117 9.44 0.62 11.60
N THR A 118 10.21 1.40 10.83
CA THR A 118 10.71 2.71 11.26
C THR A 118 9.61 3.76 11.31
N GLN A 119 8.51 3.54 10.60
CA GLN A 119 7.39 4.47 10.46
C GLN A 119 6.16 4.11 11.33
N THR A 120 6.29 3.11 12.20
CA THR A 120 5.19 2.75 13.12
C THR A 120 5.05 3.81 14.20
N GLU A 121 3.86 4.38 14.31
CA GLU A 121 3.57 5.46 15.27
C GLU A 121 2.30 5.15 16.06
N ILE A 122 2.35 5.39 17.36
CA ILE A 122 1.22 5.25 18.28
C ILE A 122 0.89 6.61 18.87
N THR A 123 -0.29 7.11 18.57
CA THR A 123 -0.79 8.39 19.07
C THR A 123 -1.97 8.17 20.02
N ALA A 124 -1.84 8.61 21.26
CA ALA A 124 -2.94 8.56 22.23
C ALA A 124 -3.95 9.66 21.94
N VAL A 125 -5.24 9.31 21.92
CA VAL A 125 -6.37 10.24 21.73
C VAL A 125 -7.43 9.92 22.79
N GLY A 126 -7.36 10.57 23.95
CA GLY A 126 -8.18 10.23 25.09
C GLY A 126 -7.95 8.77 25.53
N ASP A 127 -9.02 8.00 25.59
CA ASP A 127 -8.95 6.57 25.93
C ASP A 127 -8.57 5.66 24.75
N LEU A 128 -8.48 6.21 23.55
CA LEU A 128 -8.19 5.50 22.32
C LEU A 128 -6.71 5.65 21.91
N GLN A 129 -6.28 4.79 21.01
CA GLN A 129 -5.00 4.91 20.32
C GLN A 129 -5.22 4.88 18.81
N LEU A 130 -4.56 5.80 18.11
CA LEU A 130 -4.35 5.71 16.67
C LEU A 130 -3.04 4.99 16.43
N VAL A 131 -3.09 3.95 15.64
CA VAL A 131 -1.91 3.17 15.20
C VAL A 131 -1.69 3.49 13.74
N LYS A 132 -0.58 4.13 13.41
CA LYS A 132 -0.12 4.36 12.04
C LYS A 132 0.90 3.29 11.68
N THR A 133 0.69 2.67 10.54
CA THR A 133 1.65 1.75 9.90
C THR A 133 1.89 2.16 8.47
N VAL A 134 3.10 1.91 7.98
CA VAL A 134 3.53 2.25 6.63
C VAL A 134 4.02 1.00 5.92
N ALA A 135 3.65 0.88 4.66
CA ALA A 135 4.12 -0.20 3.81
C ALA A 135 4.41 0.30 2.39
N TRP A 136 5.53 -0.16 1.84
CA TRP A 136 6.00 0.16 0.51
C TRP A 136 5.70 -0.97 -0.48
N TYR A 137 5.50 -0.64 -1.74
CA TYR A 137 5.34 -1.63 -2.79
C TYR A 137 5.75 -1.08 -4.16
N ASP A 138 6.30 -1.95 -4.99
CA ASP A 138 6.46 -1.67 -6.41
C ASP A 138 5.14 -1.98 -7.10
N ASN A 139 4.47 -0.93 -7.59
CA ASN A 139 3.16 -1.03 -8.22
C ASN A 139 3.17 -1.78 -9.57
N GLU A 140 4.34 -2.03 -10.15
CA GLU A 140 4.51 -2.79 -11.39
C GLU A 140 5.09 -4.18 -11.12
N TYR A 141 6.34 -4.24 -10.66
CA TYR A 141 7.06 -5.51 -10.48
C TYR A 141 6.44 -6.37 -9.37
N GLY A 142 6.12 -5.76 -8.23
CA GLY A 142 5.45 -6.44 -7.11
C GLY A 142 4.10 -7.03 -7.54
N PHE A 143 3.28 -6.26 -8.27
CA PHE A 143 1.99 -6.74 -8.79
C PHE A 143 2.15 -7.91 -9.76
N VAL A 144 3.05 -7.81 -10.74
CA VAL A 144 3.29 -8.88 -11.72
C VAL A 144 3.76 -10.15 -11.02
N THR A 145 4.63 -10.02 -10.03
CA THR A 145 5.11 -11.18 -9.24
C THR A 145 3.94 -11.87 -8.51
N GLN A 146 3.03 -11.11 -7.88
CA GLN A 146 1.86 -11.70 -7.22
C GLN A 146 0.91 -12.38 -8.23
N LEU A 147 0.76 -11.80 -9.42
CA LEU A 147 -0.03 -12.40 -10.50
C LEU A 147 0.56 -13.76 -10.91
N ILE A 148 1.87 -13.84 -11.14
CA ILE A 148 2.55 -15.09 -11.51
C ILE A 148 2.37 -16.14 -10.41
N ARG A 149 2.61 -15.80 -9.15
CA ARG A 149 2.40 -16.70 -7.99
C ARG A 149 0.95 -17.21 -7.92
N THR A 150 -0.02 -16.36 -8.24
CA THR A 150 -1.44 -16.74 -8.27
C THR A 150 -1.71 -17.72 -9.40
N LEU A 151 -1.16 -17.47 -10.60
CA LEU A 151 -1.28 -18.36 -11.75
C LEU A 151 -0.63 -19.71 -11.50
N GLU A 152 0.55 -19.75 -10.87
CA GLU A 152 1.22 -20.99 -10.49
C GLU A 152 0.42 -21.82 -9.50
N LYS A 153 -0.22 -21.17 -8.51
CA LYS A 153 -1.13 -21.85 -7.59
C LYS A 153 -2.35 -22.41 -8.32
N PHE A 154 -2.93 -21.62 -9.22
CA PHE A 154 -4.10 -22.04 -10.00
C PHE A 154 -3.78 -23.21 -10.93
N ALA A 155 -2.59 -23.22 -11.53
CA ALA A 155 -2.17 -24.30 -12.42
C ALA A 155 -1.91 -25.64 -11.70
N LYS A 156 -1.83 -25.64 -10.37
CA LYS A 156 -1.62 -26.83 -9.52
C LYS A 156 -2.94 -27.38 -8.93
N LEU A 157 -4.07 -26.73 -9.18
CA LEU A 157 -5.42 -27.19 -8.83
C LEU A 157 -5.97 -28.14 -9.88
#